data_298ecda41427fde60d26b15499e633bc
#
_entry.id   298ecda41427fde60d26b15499e633bc
#
_cell.length_a   1.000
_cell.length_b   1.000
_cell.length_c   1.000
_cell.angle_alpha   90.00
_cell.angle_beta   90.00
_cell.angle_gamma   90.00
#
_symmetry.space_group_name_H-M   'P 1'
#
loop_
_entity.id
_entity.type
_entity.pdbx_description
1 polymer ?
#
loop_
_entity_poly.entity_id
_entity_poly.type
_entity_poly.pdbx_seq_one_letter_code
_entity_poly.pdbx_strand_id
1 'polypeptide(L)'
;MAVVAEPQQPDLREPAGWRRSSNRIATWLMVLAFVLVIIPLGFVLFTVISKGASIISWQFLTGSPIPPNVLPAGIGGMWPAILGTIEITALATVMAVPLGVLGAIYLNEYGGKNWLAALIGFMSDVMTGVPSIVMGLFIFSIWVLHFGFSGLAGAFALGCLMLPVVIRSSDEMLKLVPDSLREGSYALGATKARVTATVVLPAAIGGIVSGALLAVARAAGETAPLLFTILTVTTANPNVFSGANTAIPSQIFANATSRILRPPV
;
A
#
# COMPACT_ATOMS: atom_id res chain seq x y z
N MET A 1 -16.52 26.13 -58.14
CA MET A 1 -16.65 26.84 -56.86
C MET A 1 -17.10 25.83 -55.82
N ALA A 2 -16.17 25.31 -55.04
CA ALA A 2 -16.49 24.36 -53.97
C ALA A 2 -16.86 25.19 -52.72
N VAL A 3 -18.10 25.03 -52.26
CA VAL A 3 -18.56 25.63 -51.00
C VAL A 3 -17.89 24.89 -49.88
N VAL A 4 -16.92 25.53 -49.24
CA VAL A 4 -16.31 25.04 -48.01
C VAL A 4 -17.39 25.10 -46.91
N ALA A 5 -17.86 23.94 -46.44
CA ALA A 5 -18.78 23.86 -45.31
C ALA A 5 -18.11 24.45 -44.06
N GLU A 6 -18.72 25.47 -43.52
CA GLU A 6 -18.29 26.04 -42.22
C GLU A 6 -18.34 24.97 -41.14
N PRO A 7 -17.30 24.85 -40.29
CA PRO A 7 -17.35 23.91 -39.19
C PRO A 7 -18.50 24.29 -38.24
N GLN A 8 -19.46 23.39 -38.09
CA GLN A 8 -20.55 23.55 -37.12
C GLN A 8 -19.97 23.72 -35.71
N GLN A 9 -20.15 24.91 -35.15
CA GLN A 9 -19.81 25.17 -33.74
C GLN A 9 -20.64 24.23 -32.86
N PRO A 10 -20.03 23.59 -31.87
CA PRO A 10 -20.77 22.74 -30.94
C PRO A 10 -21.86 23.55 -30.27
N ASP A 11 -23.10 23.04 -30.30
CA ASP A 11 -24.27 23.67 -29.68
C ASP A 11 -24.10 23.68 -28.14
N LEU A 12 -23.64 24.80 -27.61
CA LEU A 12 -23.45 25.03 -26.20
C LEU A 12 -24.76 25.36 -25.46
N ARG A 13 -25.91 24.89 -25.95
CA ARG A 13 -27.18 25.07 -25.27
C ARG A 13 -27.10 24.50 -23.85
N GLU A 14 -27.52 25.30 -22.89
CA GLU A 14 -27.63 24.88 -21.49
C GLU A 14 -28.45 23.57 -21.40
N PRO A 15 -27.98 22.58 -20.62
CA PRO A 15 -28.70 21.33 -20.48
C PRO A 15 -30.12 21.58 -19.96
N ALA A 16 -31.11 20.91 -20.58
CA ALA A 16 -32.52 21.00 -20.22
C ALA A 16 -32.72 20.90 -18.69
N GLY A 17 -33.70 21.66 -18.13
CA GLY A 17 -33.89 21.83 -16.68
C GLY A 17 -33.89 20.52 -15.88
N TRP A 18 -34.37 19.41 -16.48
CA TRP A 18 -34.29 18.04 -15.91
C TRP A 18 -32.83 17.60 -15.63
N ARG A 19 -31.91 17.80 -16.57
CA ARG A 19 -30.50 17.43 -16.40
C ARG A 19 -29.82 18.27 -15.30
N ARG A 20 -30.20 19.54 -15.17
CA ARG A 20 -29.70 20.41 -14.12
C ARG A 20 -30.21 20.00 -12.75
N SER A 21 -31.46 19.60 -12.62
CA SER A 21 -32.05 19.09 -11.37
C SER A 21 -31.44 17.74 -10.98
N SER A 22 -31.33 16.82 -11.94
CA SER A 22 -30.70 15.51 -11.73
C SER A 22 -29.23 15.66 -11.29
N ASN A 23 -28.48 16.56 -11.91
CA ASN A 23 -27.09 16.84 -11.52
C ASN A 23 -26.98 17.40 -10.09
N ARG A 24 -27.88 18.30 -9.70
CA ARG A 24 -27.92 18.82 -8.32
C ARG A 24 -28.25 17.72 -7.31
N ILE A 25 -29.22 16.87 -7.61
CA ILE A 25 -29.58 15.73 -6.75
C ILE A 25 -28.36 14.79 -6.61
N ALA A 26 -27.71 14.43 -7.72
CA ALA A 26 -26.52 13.61 -7.70
C ALA A 26 -25.38 14.24 -6.86
N THR A 27 -25.16 15.55 -7.00
CA THR A 27 -24.16 16.27 -6.20
C THR A 27 -24.48 16.20 -4.71
N TRP A 28 -25.75 16.46 -4.32
CA TRP A 28 -26.14 16.36 -2.92
C TRP A 28 -26.05 14.96 -2.36
N LEU A 29 -26.39 13.92 -3.15
CA LEU A 29 -26.19 12.52 -2.76
C LEU A 29 -24.72 12.18 -2.56
N MET A 30 -23.82 12.67 -3.43
CA MET A 30 -22.37 12.48 -3.24
C MET A 30 -21.86 13.20 -1.99
N VAL A 31 -22.31 14.44 -1.74
CA VAL A 31 -21.94 15.16 -0.51
C VAL A 31 -22.46 14.45 0.72
N LEU A 32 -23.71 13.98 0.71
CA LEU A 32 -24.29 13.22 1.80
C LEU A 32 -23.51 11.91 2.07
N ALA A 33 -23.18 11.15 1.02
CA ALA A 33 -22.37 9.95 1.13
C ALA A 33 -20.98 10.25 1.71
N PHE A 34 -20.34 11.32 1.26
CA PHE A 34 -19.06 11.79 1.80
C PHE A 34 -19.15 12.10 3.30
N VAL A 35 -20.15 12.87 3.70
CA VAL A 35 -20.38 13.25 5.11
C VAL A 35 -20.62 12.02 5.98
N LEU A 36 -21.45 11.06 5.49
CA LEU A 36 -21.75 9.82 6.20
C LEU A 36 -20.50 8.95 6.44
N VAL A 37 -19.50 9.03 5.57
CA VAL A 37 -18.21 8.33 5.75
C VAL A 37 -17.27 9.10 6.68
N ILE A 38 -17.24 10.43 6.57
CA ILE A 38 -16.32 11.27 7.36
C ILE A 38 -16.71 11.34 8.85
N ILE A 39 -18.00 11.35 9.17
CA ILE A 39 -18.45 11.42 10.57
C ILE A 39 -17.94 10.24 11.41
N PRO A 40 -18.17 8.96 11.04
CA PRO A 40 -17.63 7.82 11.80
C PRO A 40 -16.11 7.85 11.88
N LEU A 41 -15.42 8.19 10.78
CA LEU A 41 -13.96 8.30 10.77
C LEU A 41 -13.48 9.36 11.75
N GLY A 42 -14.09 10.55 11.74
CA GLY A 42 -13.76 11.64 12.66
C GLY A 42 -13.99 11.24 14.12
N PHE A 43 -15.09 10.54 14.41
CA PHE A 43 -15.40 10.03 15.74
C PHE A 43 -14.36 9.01 16.24
N VAL A 44 -13.95 8.06 15.36
CA VAL A 44 -12.91 7.07 15.70
C VAL A 44 -11.58 7.79 15.96
N LEU A 45 -11.14 8.69 15.08
CA LEU A 45 -9.91 9.44 15.25
C LEU A 45 -9.92 10.27 16.54
N PHE A 46 -11.02 11.00 16.80
CA PHE A 46 -11.17 11.76 18.03
C PHE A 46 -11.08 10.87 19.29
N THR A 47 -11.75 9.72 19.27
CA THR A 47 -11.73 8.79 20.41
C THR A 47 -10.34 8.20 20.63
N VAL A 48 -9.65 7.80 19.57
CA VAL A 48 -8.29 7.25 19.64
C VAL A 48 -7.31 8.29 20.16
N ILE A 49 -7.35 9.51 19.60
CA ILE A 49 -6.45 10.58 20.01
C ILE A 49 -6.74 11.02 21.47
N SER A 50 -7.98 11.26 21.83
CA SER A 50 -8.35 11.76 23.16
C SER A 50 -8.02 10.74 24.27
N LYS A 51 -8.20 9.44 24.02
CA LYS A 51 -7.87 8.38 24.99
C LYS A 51 -6.42 7.92 24.93
N GLY A 52 -5.78 8.01 23.75
CA GLY A 52 -4.41 7.53 23.55
C GLY A 52 -3.34 8.56 23.90
N ALA A 53 -3.61 9.86 23.70
CA ALA A 53 -2.61 10.90 23.88
C ALA A 53 -2.02 10.96 25.32
N SER A 54 -2.83 10.67 26.33
CA SER A 54 -2.39 10.65 27.72
C SER A 54 -1.44 9.49 28.07
N ILE A 55 -1.43 8.44 27.26
CA ILE A 55 -0.63 7.23 27.49
C ILE A 55 0.72 7.33 26.76
N ILE A 56 0.81 8.15 25.72
CA ILE A 56 2.03 8.33 24.92
C ILE A 56 3.07 9.06 25.78
N SER A 57 4.09 8.32 26.17
CA SER A 57 5.24 8.82 26.94
C SER A 57 6.52 8.24 26.35
N TRP A 58 7.66 8.83 26.69
CA TRP A 58 8.96 8.28 26.26
C TRP A 58 9.14 6.84 26.72
N GLN A 59 8.72 6.54 27.94
CA GLN A 59 8.76 5.19 28.51
C GLN A 59 7.86 4.20 27.73
N PHE A 60 6.69 4.65 27.26
CA PHE A 60 5.82 3.83 26.41
C PHE A 60 6.46 3.53 25.05
N LEU A 61 7.13 4.50 24.43
CA LEU A 61 7.76 4.34 23.12
C LEU A 61 9.01 3.44 23.17
N THR A 62 9.78 3.50 24.26
CA THR A 62 11.06 2.78 24.41
C THR A 62 10.98 1.52 25.28
N GLY A 63 9.87 1.32 25.96
CA GLY A 63 9.65 0.17 26.82
C GLY A 63 9.20 -1.07 26.08
N SER A 64 9.32 -2.23 26.73
CA SER A 64 8.77 -3.50 26.27
C SER A 64 7.34 -3.72 26.79
N PRO A 65 6.49 -4.44 26.05
CA PRO A 65 5.16 -4.82 26.51
C PRO A 65 5.26 -5.64 27.80
N ILE A 66 4.38 -5.38 28.75
CA ILE A 66 4.28 -6.20 29.97
C ILE A 66 3.47 -7.46 29.62
N PRO A 67 3.98 -8.66 29.92
CA PRO A 67 3.22 -9.88 29.72
C PRO A 67 1.91 -9.85 30.51
N PRO A 68 0.81 -10.39 29.97
CA PRO A 68 -0.52 -10.28 30.57
C PRO A 68 -0.65 -10.94 31.96
N ASN A 69 0.34 -11.72 32.37
CA ASN A 69 0.35 -12.44 33.63
C ASN A 69 1.16 -11.74 34.77
N VAL A 70 1.73 -10.57 34.47
CA VAL A 70 2.54 -9.83 35.44
C VAL A 70 1.72 -8.69 36.04
N LEU A 71 1.47 -8.71 37.32
CA LEU A 71 0.88 -7.65 38.13
C LEU A 71 2.01 -7.00 38.99
N PRO A 72 1.97 -5.67 39.22
CA PRO A 72 0.94 -4.70 38.88
C PRO A 72 0.99 -4.32 37.39
N ALA A 73 -0.19 -3.99 36.85
CA ALA A 73 -0.33 -3.50 35.47
C ALA A 73 0.36 -2.14 35.31
N GLY A 74 1.61 -2.16 34.92
CA GLY A 74 2.33 -0.95 34.53
C GLY A 74 1.96 -0.50 33.10
N ILE A 75 2.45 0.67 32.73
CA ILE A 75 2.34 1.14 31.33
C ILE A 75 3.34 0.32 30.51
N GLY A 76 2.85 -0.71 29.81
CA GLY A 76 3.66 -1.49 28.90
C GLY A 76 4.13 -0.64 27.72
N GLY A 77 5.30 -0.99 27.15
CA GLY A 77 5.86 -0.29 26.00
C GLY A 77 5.49 -0.91 24.66
N MET A 78 5.86 -0.22 23.60
CA MET A 78 5.60 -0.63 22.21
C MET A 78 6.88 -0.77 21.37
N TRP A 79 8.05 -0.64 22.00
CA TRP A 79 9.34 -0.68 21.30
C TRP A 79 9.53 -1.88 20.38
N PRO A 80 9.28 -3.13 20.81
CA PRO A 80 9.42 -4.29 19.94
C PRO A 80 8.52 -4.22 18.70
N ALA A 81 7.30 -3.74 18.86
CA ALA A 81 6.35 -3.61 17.76
C ALA A 81 6.72 -2.48 16.81
N ILE A 82 7.25 -1.37 17.30
CA ILE A 82 7.77 -0.26 16.48
C ILE A 82 8.95 -0.74 15.65
N LEU A 83 9.94 -1.36 16.29
CA LEU A 83 11.13 -1.88 15.64
C LEU A 83 10.76 -2.91 14.57
N GLY A 84 9.97 -3.91 14.90
CA GLY A 84 9.59 -4.93 13.95
C GLY A 84 8.73 -4.41 12.79
N THR A 85 7.87 -3.41 13.01
CA THR A 85 7.16 -2.75 11.91
C THR A 85 8.14 -2.11 10.94
N ILE A 86 9.12 -1.37 11.45
CA ILE A 86 10.13 -0.70 10.61
C ILE A 86 10.96 -1.75 9.85
N GLU A 87 11.48 -2.75 10.52
CA GLU A 87 12.31 -3.79 9.92
C GLU A 87 11.58 -4.59 8.84
N ILE A 88 10.38 -5.09 9.15
CA ILE A 88 9.59 -5.92 8.23
C ILE A 88 9.14 -5.10 7.03
N THR A 89 8.65 -3.86 7.25
CA THR A 89 8.20 -2.99 6.16
C THR A 89 9.37 -2.51 5.31
N ALA A 90 10.51 -2.17 5.92
CA ALA A 90 11.71 -1.78 5.16
C ALA A 90 12.20 -2.93 4.27
N LEU A 91 12.26 -4.15 4.79
CA LEU A 91 12.67 -5.32 4.03
C LEU A 91 11.69 -5.63 2.88
N ALA A 92 10.38 -5.58 3.15
CA ALA A 92 9.36 -5.71 2.12
C ALA A 92 9.51 -4.63 1.03
N THR A 93 9.80 -3.39 1.42
CA THR A 93 10.01 -2.25 0.52
C THR A 93 11.23 -2.47 -0.39
N VAL A 94 12.36 -2.86 0.20
CA VAL A 94 13.61 -3.13 -0.56
C VAL A 94 13.41 -4.26 -1.58
N MET A 95 12.53 -5.21 -1.30
CA MET A 95 12.22 -6.30 -2.23
C MET A 95 11.16 -5.88 -3.26
N ALA A 96 10.04 -5.33 -2.83
CA ALA A 96 8.88 -5.10 -3.68
C ALA A 96 9.01 -3.86 -4.58
N VAL A 97 9.59 -2.76 -4.08
CA VAL A 97 9.64 -1.51 -4.85
C VAL A 97 10.57 -1.61 -6.07
N PRO A 98 11.83 -2.08 -5.95
CA PRO A 98 12.67 -2.24 -7.13
C PRO A 98 12.09 -3.22 -8.15
N LEU A 99 11.58 -4.38 -7.69
CA LEU A 99 10.98 -5.37 -8.58
C LEU A 99 9.72 -4.84 -9.25
N GLY A 100 8.89 -4.11 -8.51
CA GLY A 100 7.66 -3.52 -9.03
C GLY A 100 7.93 -2.43 -10.08
N VAL A 101 8.90 -1.55 -9.82
CA VAL A 101 9.31 -0.51 -10.80
C VAL A 101 9.92 -1.13 -12.04
N LEU A 102 10.80 -2.13 -11.90
CA LEU A 102 11.37 -2.85 -13.04
C LEU A 102 10.27 -3.58 -13.84
N GLY A 103 9.30 -4.19 -13.16
CA GLY A 103 8.14 -4.79 -13.79
C GLY A 103 7.32 -3.78 -14.60
N ALA A 104 7.05 -2.60 -14.05
CA ALA A 104 6.35 -1.53 -14.72
C ALA A 104 7.13 -0.97 -15.94
N ILE A 105 8.43 -0.77 -15.81
CA ILE A 105 9.29 -0.37 -16.93
C ILE A 105 9.24 -1.42 -18.03
N TYR A 106 9.30 -2.71 -17.66
CA TYR A 106 9.19 -3.78 -18.64
C TYR A 106 7.84 -3.75 -19.36
N LEU A 107 6.73 -3.62 -18.62
CA LEU A 107 5.38 -3.57 -19.19
C LEU A 107 5.21 -2.40 -20.16
N ASN A 108 5.66 -1.21 -19.76
CA ASN A 108 5.44 0.03 -20.51
C ASN A 108 6.40 0.15 -21.71
N GLU A 109 7.68 -0.08 -21.47
CA GLU A 109 8.71 0.21 -22.47
C GLU A 109 9.08 -1.00 -23.35
N TYR A 110 9.08 -2.20 -22.81
CA TYR A 110 9.61 -3.38 -23.49
C TYR A 110 8.56 -4.44 -23.81
N GLY A 111 7.47 -4.50 -23.06
CA GLY A 111 6.49 -5.59 -23.12
C GLY A 111 5.78 -5.74 -24.45
N GLY A 112 5.33 -4.63 -25.07
CA GLY A 112 4.61 -4.64 -26.33
C GLY A 112 3.48 -5.70 -26.34
N LYS A 113 3.50 -6.60 -27.32
CA LYS A 113 2.54 -7.72 -27.45
C LYS A 113 3.12 -9.06 -26.92
N ASN A 114 4.13 -9.03 -26.07
CA ASN A 114 4.78 -10.24 -25.53
C ASN A 114 3.89 -10.96 -24.50
N TRP A 115 3.92 -12.31 -24.54
CA TRP A 115 3.20 -13.15 -23.60
C TRP A 115 3.63 -12.89 -22.13
N LEU A 116 4.92 -12.60 -21.90
CA LEU A 116 5.46 -12.31 -20.57
C LEU A 116 4.88 -11.00 -20.00
N ALA A 117 4.74 -9.96 -20.82
CA ALA A 117 4.07 -8.73 -20.41
C ALA A 117 2.59 -8.98 -20.06
N ALA A 118 1.91 -9.77 -20.89
CA ALA A 118 0.53 -10.17 -20.61
C ALA A 118 0.43 -10.96 -19.28
N LEU A 119 1.38 -11.86 -19.01
CA LEU A 119 1.44 -12.64 -17.77
C LEU A 119 1.69 -11.73 -16.55
N ILE A 120 2.67 -10.83 -16.60
CA ILE A 120 2.98 -9.90 -15.49
C ILE A 120 1.76 -9.01 -15.21
N GLY A 121 1.14 -8.45 -16.25
CA GLY A 121 -0.06 -7.64 -16.12
C GLY A 121 -1.21 -8.43 -15.48
N PHE A 122 -1.49 -9.63 -16.01
CA PHE A 122 -2.53 -10.50 -15.49
C PHE A 122 -2.26 -10.91 -14.03
N MET A 123 -1.03 -11.30 -13.69
CA MET A 123 -0.67 -11.65 -12.30
C MET A 123 -0.84 -10.45 -11.36
N SER A 124 -0.45 -9.25 -11.80
CA SER A 124 -0.66 -8.02 -11.00
C SER A 124 -2.15 -7.77 -10.76
N ASP A 125 -3.01 -7.97 -11.77
CA ASP A 125 -4.45 -7.80 -11.62
C ASP A 125 -5.07 -8.84 -10.68
N VAL A 126 -4.70 -10.10 -10.82
CA VAL A 126 -5.16 -11.18 -9.94
C VAL A 126 -4.73 -10.91 -8.50
N MET A 127 -3.46 -10.55 -8.28
CA MET A 127 -2.93 -10.30 -6.93
C MET A 127 -3.58 -9.12 -6.23
N THR A 128 -4.04 -8.09 -6.95
CA THR A 128 -4.80 -6.97 -6.34
C THR A 128 -6.15 -7.40 -5.79
N GLY A 129 -6.74 -8.48 -6.33
CA GLY A 129 -8.01 -9.06 -5.88
C GLY A 129 -7.87 -10.09 -4.76
N VAL A 130 -6.66 -10.56 -4.45
CA VAL A 130 -6.43 -11.58 -3.40
C VAL A 130 -6.61 -10.96 -2.01
N PRO A 131 -7.45 -11.54 -1.13
CA PRO A 131 -7.53 -11.11 0.26
C PRO A 131 -6.17 -11.23 0.97
N SER A 132 -5.77 -10.21 1.73
CA SER A 132 -4.46 -10.18 2.39
C SER A 132 -4.21 -11.35 3.34
N ILE A 133 -5.27 -11.88 3.95
CA ILE A 133 -5.19 -13.07 4.81
C ILE A 133 -4.74 -14.32 4.03
N VAL A 134 -5.19 -14.47 2.78
CA VAL A 134 -4.80 -15.60 1.91
C VAL A 134 -3.32 -15.54 1.60
N MET A 135 -2.77 -14.34 1.37
CA MET A 135 -1.34 -14.16 1.16
C MET A 135 -0.54 -14.55 2.41
N GLY A 136 -1.03 -14.21 3.60
CA GLY A 136 -0.41 -14.66 4.87
C GLY A 136 -0.39 -16.18 5.00
N LEU A 137 -1.51 -16.84 4.71
CA LEU A 137 -1.61 -18.31 4.73
C LEU A 137 -0.72 -18.98 3.66
N PHE A 138 -0.60 -18.35 2.48
CA PHE A 138 0.28 -18.83 1.44
C PHE A 138 1.75 -18.83 1.90
N ILE A 139 2.22 -17.69 2.44
CA ILE A 139 3.59 -17.62 2.97
C ILE A 139 3.76 -18.53 4.20
N PHE A 140 2.74 -18.67 5.04
CA PHE A 140 2.77 -19.66 6.12
C PHE A 140 3.06 -21.06 5.60
N SER A 141 2.34 -21.48 4.56
CA SER A 141 2.46 -22.83 4.01
C SER A 141 3.81 -23.10 3.35
N ILE A 142 4.34 -22.14 2.59
CA ILE A 142 5.59 -22.35 1.81
C ILE A 142 6.86 -22.00 2.58
N TRP A 143 6.76 -21.14 3.60
CA TRP A 143 7.92 -20.66 4.34
C TRP A 143 7.88 -21.03 5.82
N VAL A 144 6.83 -20.62 6.54
CA VAL A 144 6.79 -20.74 8.01
C VAL A 144 6.78 -22.19 8.46
N LEU A 145 6.08 -23.08 7.77
CA LEU A 145 6.08 -24.51 8.10
C LEU A 145 7.46 -25.16 7.97
N HIS A 146 8.36 -24.62 7.16
CA HIS A 146 9.67 -25.19 6.91
C HIS A 146 10.78 -24.50 7.70
N PHE A 147 10.69 -23.18 7.86
CA PHE A 147 11.76 -22.35 8.44
C PHE A 147 11.35 -21.65 9.74
N GLY A 148 10.09 -21.79 10.16
CA GLY A 148 9.55 -21.13 11.34
C GLY A 148 9.11 -19.68 11.12
N PHE A 149 8.56 -19.10 12.17
CA PHE A 149 8.14 -17.69 12.18
C PHE A 149 9.36 -16.78 12.11
N SER A 150 9.28 -15.72 11.30
CA SER A 150 10.34 -14.73 11.17
C SER A 150 9.82 -13.41 10.61
N GLY A 151 10.53 -12.32 10.87
CA GLY A 151 10.25 -11.04 10.22
C GLY A 151 10.38 -11.12 8.70
N LEU A 152 11.29 -11.96 8.19
CA LEU A 152 11.47 -12.22 6.76
C LEU A 152 10.20 -12.84 6.14
N ALA A 153 9.56 -13.80 6.81
CA ALA A 153 8.28 -14.36 6.35
C ALA A 153 7.20 -13.26 6.26
N GLY A 154 7.15 -12.36 7.27
CA GLY A 154 6.30 -11.18 7.25
C GLY A 154 6.62 -10.25 6.08
N ALA A 155 7.91 -10.00 5.82
CA ALA A 155 8.35 -9.16 4.71
C ALA A 155 7.99 -9.76 3.34
N PHE A 156 8.07 -11.08 3.16
CA PHE A 156 7.58 -11.73 1.96
C PHE A 156 6.07 -11.55 1.77
N ALA A 157 5.29 -11.73 2.83
CA ALA A 157 3.84 -11.58 2.75
C ALA A 157 3.45 -10.12 2.40
N LEU A 158 4.07 -9.14 3.05
CA LEU A 158 3.86 -7.72 2.73
C LEU A 158 4.38 -7.37 1.33
N GLY A 159 5.55 -7.88 0.94
CA GLY A 159 6.14 -7.66 -0.37
C GLY A 159 5.25 -8.15 -1.50
N CYS A 160 4.66 -9.34 -1.36
CA CYS A 160 3.68 -9.87 -2.31
C CYS A 160 2.45 -8.95 -2.47
N LEU A 161 1.97 -8.34 -1.39
CA LEU A 161 0.85 -7.40 -1.45
C LEU A 161 1.25 -6.04 -2.03
N MET A 162 2.48 -5.60 -1.78
CA MET A 162 3.00 -4.33 -2.29
C MET A 162 3.30 -4.38 -3.79
N LEU A 163 3.82 -5.51 -4.27
CA LEU A 163 4.33 -5.68 -5.63
C LEU A 163 3.32 -5.24 -6.71
N PRO A 164 2.07 -5.75 -6.74
CA PRO A 164 1.10 -5.36 -7.75
C PRO A 164 0.72 -3.87 -7.67
N VAL A 165 0.67 -3.29 -6.48
CA VAL A 165 0.37 -1.87 -6.28
C VAL A 165 1.47 -1.01 -6.87
N VAL A 166 2.75 -1.36 -6.61
CA VAL A 166 3.91 -0.64 -7.17
C VAL A 166 3.98 -0.80 -8.69
N ILE A 167 3.75 -2.02 -9.23
CA ILE A 167 3.72 -2.24 -10.68
C ILE A 167 2.67 -1.33 -11.33
N ARG A 168 1.43 -1.35 -10.83
CA ARG A 168 0.32 -0.60 -11.42
C ARG A 168 0.53 0.91 -11.33
N SER A 169 0.85 1.43 -10.16
CA SER A 169 1.07 2.86 -9.98
C SER A 169 2.25 3.36 -10.83
N SER A 170 3.33 2.59 -10.91
CA SER A 170 4.49 2.95 -11.74
C SER A 170 4.18 2.89 -13.23
N ASP A 171 3.45 1.87 -13.70
CA ASP A 171 3.04 1.72 -15.10
C ASP A 171 2.13 2.90 -15.53
N GLU A 172 1.19 3.30 -14.68
CA GLU A 172 0.34 4.46 -14.93
C GLU A 172 1.15 5.76 -15.04
N MET A 173 2.14 5.96 -14.16
CA MET A 173 2.99 7.14 -14.22
C MET A 173 3.89 7.16 -15.45
N LEU A 174 4.41 6.02 -15.87
CA LEU A 174 5.22 5.90 -17.10
C LEU A 174 4.38 6.20 -18.35
N LYS A 175 3.10 5.82 -18.38
CA LYS A 175 2.16 6.14 -19.47
C LYS A 175 1.84 7.63 -19.61
N LEU A 176 1.97 8.41 -18.54
CA LEU A 176 1.74 9.85 -18.59
C LEU A 176 2.89 10.63 -19.25
N VAL A 177 4.05 10.00 -19.46
CA VAL A 177 5.16 10.65 -20.14
C VAL A 177 4.84 10.78 -21.64
N PRO A 178 4.83 12.00 -22.23
CA PRO A 178 4.47 12.21 -23.60
C PRO A 178 5.37 11.47 -24.60
N ASP A 179 4.80 10.89 -25.64
CA ASP A 179 5.55 10.16 -26.69
C ASP A 179 6.50 11.08 -27.46
N SER A 180 6.19 12.36 -27.57
CA SER A 180 7.06 13.36 -28.20
C SER A 180 8.45 13.46 -27.56
N LEU A 181 8.56 13.23 -26.24
CA LEU A 181 9.85 13.20 -25.55
C LEU A 181 10.66 11.95 -25.93
N ARG A 182 9.98 10.82 -26.10
CA ARG A 182 10.61 9.57 -26.54
C ARG A 182 11.08 9.68 -27.98
N GLU A 183 10.22 10.14 -28.89
CA GLU A 183 10.51 10.31 -30.32
C GLU A 183 11.64 11.32 -30.55
N GLY A 184 11.61 12.47 -29.87
CA GLY A 184 12.69 13.45 -29.94
C GLY A 184 14.05 12.89 -29.50
N SER A 185 14.06 12.05 -28.46
CA SER A 185 15.29 11.39 -27.99
C SER A 185 15.79 10.33 -28.97
N TYR A 186 14.88 9.57 -29.60
CA TYR A 186 15.25 8.62 -30.66
C TYR A 186 15.79 9.33 -31.91
N ALA A 187 15.22 10.49 -32.28
CA ALA A 187 15.71 11.29 -33.40
C ALA A 187 17.15 11.77 -33.20
N LEU A 188 17.59 11.96 -31.97
CA LEU A 188 18.97 12.26 -31.59
C LEU A 188 19.89 11.03 -31.53
N GLY A 189 19.41 9.85 -31.94
CA GLY A 189 20.18 8.60 -31.99
C GLY A 189 20.32 7.88 -30.63
N ALA A 190 19.53 8.25 -29.61
CA ALA A 190 19.58 7.56 -28.32
C ALA A 190 18.99 6.15 -28.42
N THR A 191 19.61 5.18 -27.73
CA THR A 191 19.07 3.82 -27.62
C THR A 191 17.86 3.79 -26.66
N LYS A 192 17.01 2.79 -26.81
CA LYS A 192 15.81 2.62 -25.98
C LYS A 192 16.11 2.63 -24.49
N ALA A 193 17.13 1.87 -24.05
CA ALA A 193 17.57 1.85 -22.66
C ALA A 193 17.99 3.23 -22.15
N ARG A 194 18.71 4.01 -22.98
CA ARG A 194 19.13 5.37 -22.63
C ARG A 194 17.92 6.30 -22.51
N VAL A 195 16.98 6.27 -23.45
CA VAL A 195 15.74 7.07 -23.39
C VAL A 195 14.94 6.74 -22.13
N THR A 196 14.76 5.46 -21.83
CA THR A 196 14.06 5.01 -20.60
C THR A 196 14.74 5.54 -19.34
N ALA A 197 16.07 5.40 -19.23
CA ALA A 197 16.79 5.76 -18.02
C ALA A 197 16.97 7.27 -17.82
N THR A 198 17.14 8.05 -18.92
CA THR A 198 17.51 9.47 -18.83
C THR A 198 16.38 10.44 -19.12
N VAL A 199 15.29 9.97 -19.74
CA VAL A 199 14.15 10.82 -20.11
C VAL A 199 12.87 10.34 -19.44
N VAL A 200 12.48 9.09 -19.69
CA VAL A 200 11.18 8.57 -19.23
C VAL A 200 11.14 8.41 -17.71
N LEU A 201 12.14 7.73 -17.15
CA LEU A 201 12.17 7.45 -15.72
C LEU A 201 12.30 8.74 -14.86
N PRO A 202 13.19 9.70 -15.18
CA PRO A 202 13.24 10.98 -14.46
C PRO A 202 11.95 11.80 -14.59
N ALA A 203 11.29 11.76 -15.74
CA ALA A 203 10.00 12.46 -15.94
C ALA A 203 8.87 11.86 -15.09
N ALA A 204 8.86 10.53 -14.86
CA ALA A 204 7.85 9.82 -14.10
C ALA A 204 8.19 9.66 -12.61
N ILE A 205 9.44 9.97 -12.18
CA ILE A 205 9.96 9.61 -10.85
C ILE A 205 9.09 10.12 -9.69
N GLY A 206 8.57 11.35 -9.78
CA GLY A 206 7.72 11.94 -8.75
C GLY A 206 6.45 11.10 -8.51
N GLY A 207 5.81 10.64 -9.58
CA GLY A 207 4.63 9.79 -9.50
C GLY A 207 4.96 8.37 -9.01
N ILE A 208 6.06 7.80 -9.51
CA ILE A 208 6.54 6.46 -9.09
C ILE A 208 6.83 6.45 -7.58
N VAL A 209 7.57 7.45 -7.09
CA VAL A 209 7.87 7.57 -5.65
C VAL A 209 6.60 7.74 -4.83
N SER A 210 5.66 8.57 -5.28
CA SER A 210 4.37 8.75 -4.58
C SER A 210 3.57 7.45 -4.50
N GLY A 211 3.49 6.69 -5.60
CA GLY A 211 2.84 5.38 -5.63
C GLY A 211 3.52 4.34 -4.73
N ALA A 212 4.86 4.32 -4.74
CA ALA A 212 5.65 3.45 -3.86
C ALA A 212 5.44 3.80 -2.38
N LEU A 213 5.45 5.09 -2.01
CA LEU A 213 5.18 5.54 -0.64
C LEU A 213 3.78 5.15 -0.17
N LEU A 214 2.78 5.23 -1.05
CA LEU A 214 1.43 4.78 -0.74
C LEU A 214 1.37 3.27 -0.48
N ALA A 215 2.08 2.47 -1.30
CA ALA A 215 2.19 1.03 -1.09
C ALA A 215 2.87 0.69 0.24
N VAL A 216 3.94 1.40 0.60
CA VAL A 216 4.65 1.25 1.89
C VAL A 216 3.76 1.63 3.07
N ALA A 217 3.07 2.78 3.00
CA ALA A 217 2.18 3.23 4.06
C ALA A 217 1.04 2.23 4.31
N ARG A 218 0.48 1.68 3.23
CA ARG A 218 -0.53 0.62 3.31
C ARG A 218 0.02 -0.65 3.97
N ALA A 219 1.17 -1.13 3.51
CA ALA A 219 1.81 -2.34 4.04
C ALA A 219 2.17 -2.22 5.52
N ALA A 220 2.63 -1.05 5.98
CA ALA A 220 2.94 -0.79 7.38
C ALA A 220 1.72 -0.93 8.31
N GLY A 221 0.50 -0.73 7.78
CA GLY A 221 -0.76 -0.90 8.51
C GLY A 221 -1.41 -2.28 8.39
N GLU A 222 -0.86 -3.19 7.57
CA GLU A 222 -1.45 -4.51 7.34
C GLU A 222 -1.32 -5.41 8.58
N THR A 223 -2.43 -6.04 8.96
CA THR A 223 -2.50 -6.92 10.13
C THR A 223 -2.61 -8.39 9.74
N ALA A 224 -3.54 -8.71 8.85
CA ALA A 224 -3.94 -10.09 8.56
C ALA A 224 -2.80 -11.01 8.11
N PRO A 225 -1.92 -10.65 7.16
CA PRO A 225 -0.85 -11.53 6.73
C PRO A 225 0.20 -11.74 7.83
N LEU A 226 0.42 -10.74 8.68
CA LEU A 226 1.41 -10.81 9.75
C LEU A 226 1.01 -11.77 10.87
N LEU A 227 -0.30 -11.98 11.10
CA LEU A 227 -0.78 -12.94 12.11
C LEU A 227 -0.33 -14.38 11.83
N PHE A 228 -0.07 -14.72 10.58
CA PHE A 228 0.35 -16.05 10.16
C PHE A 228 1.84 -16.16 9.89
N THR A 229 2.57 -15.07 9.79
CA THR A 229 3.97 -15.08 9.37
C THR A 229 4.94 -14.67 10.47
N ILE A 230 4.50 -13.81 11.40
CA ILE A 230 5.27 -13.40 12.57
C ILE A 230 4.53 -13.82 13.83
N LEU A 231 5.17 -14.45 14.76
CA LEU A 231 4.58 -14.75 16.06
C LEU A 231 4.73 -13.53 16.97
N THR A 232 3.61 -12.91 17.40
CA THR A 232 3.64 -11.72 18.26
C THR A 232 4.34 -12.02 19.58
N VAL A 233 5.43 -11.30 19.87
CA VAL A 233 6.27 -11.46 21.07
C VAL A 233 6.41 -10.14 21.82
N THR A 234 6.75 -10.23 23.10
CA THR A 234 6.93 -9.06 23.98
C THR A 234 8.36 -8.54 24.01
N THR A 235 9.31 -9.27 23.44
CA THR A 235 10.72 -8.89 23.38
C THR A 235 11.10 -8.44 21.98
N ALA A 236 11.95 -7.42 21.88
CA ALA A 236 12.49 -6.99 20.59
C ALA A 236 13.43 -8.07 20.04
N ASN A 237 13.21 -8.44 18.78
CA ASN A 237 14.10 -9.30 18.03
C ASN A 237 14.72 -8.50 16.89
N PRO A 238 15.99 -8.09 17.00
CA PRO A 238 16.65 -7.33 15.92
C PRO A 238 17.06 -8.21 14.74
N ASN A 239 16.89 -9.54 14.86
CA ASN A 239 17.17 -10.45 13.76
C ASN A 239 15.89 -10.73 12.96
N VAL A 240 15.68 -9.96 11.91
CA VAL A 240 14.52 -10.11 11.04
C VAL A 240 14.49 -11.45 10.28
N PHE A 241 15.64 -12.12 10.14
CA PHE A 241 15.77 -13.37 9.38
C PHE A 241 15.37 -14.62 10.16
N SER A 242 15.38 -14.58 11.47
CA SER A 242 15.07 -15.76 12.28
C SER A 242 14.39 -15.39 13.59
N GLY A 243 13.53 -16.29 14.06
CA GLY A 243 12.82 -16.14 15.32
C GLY A 243 11.58 -15.26 15.24
N ALA A 244 10.74 -15.39 16.25
CA ALA A 244 9.51 -14.63 16.37
C ALA A 244 9.77 -13.13 16.38
N ASN A 245 8.89 -12.38 15.71
CA ASN A 245 8.94 -10.93 15.64
C ASN A 245 7.53 -10.36 15.88
N THR A 246 7.42 -9.06 16.09
CA THR A 246 6.12 -8.41 16.30
C THR A 246 6.02 -7.13 15.46
N ALA A 247 4.81 -6.69 15.20
CA ALA A 247 4.54 -5.43 14.50
C ALA A 247 3.40 -4.68 15.18
N ILE A 248 3.32 -3.36 15.02
CA ILE A 248 2.29 -2.53 15.65
C ILE A 248 0.87 -3.08 15.35
N PRO A 249 0.49 -3.39 14.09
CA PRO A 249 -0.84 -3.92 13.81
C PRO A 249 -1.13 -5.26 14.51
N SER A 250 -0.16 -6.18 14.53
CA SER A 250 -0.32 -7.48 15.18
C SER A 250 -0.38 -7.34 16.72
N GLN A 251 0.38 -6.42 17.31
CA GLN A 251 0.34 -6.13 18.75
C GLN A 251 -1.00 -5.50 19.16
N ILE A 252 -1.54 -4.57 18.35
CA ILE A 252 -2.87 -3.99 18.59
C ILE A 252 -3.93 -5.09 18.58
N PHE A 253 -3.88 -5.97 17.58
CA PHE A 253 -4.81 -7.10 17.47
C PHE A 253 -4.71 -8.05 18.68
N ALA A 254 -3.51 -8.45 19.07
CA ALA A 254 -3.28 -9.31 20.22
C ALA A 254 -3.80 -8.68 21.53
N ASN A 255 -3.56 -7.39 21.74
CA ASN A 255 -4.04 -6.67 22.93
C ASN A 255 -5.57 -6.51 22.93
N ALA A 256 -6.19 -6.26 21.79
CA ALA A 256 -7.64 -6.18 21.67
C ALA A 256 -8.30 -7.52 21.99
N THR A 257 -7.78 -8.60 21.41
CA THR A 257 -8.31 -9.96 21.60
C THR A 257 -8.14 -10.44 23.05
N SER A 258 -6.99 -10.16 23.68
CA SER A 258 -6.76 -10.55 25.08
C SER A 258 -7.70 -9.86 26.08
N ARG A 259 -8.12 -8.61 25.81
CA ARG A 259 -9.10 -7.89 26.63
C ARG A 259 -10.52 -8.42 26.48
N ILE A 260 -10.90 -8.85 25.28
CA ILE A 260 -12.24 -9.42 25.00
C ILE A 260 -12.40 -10.77 25.70
N LEU A 261 -11.32 -11.56 25.79
CA LEU A 261 -11.34 -12.89 26.39
C LEU A 261 -11.25 -12.88 27.95
N ARG A 262 -10.99 -11.71 28.56
CA ARG A 262 -11.04 -11.55 30.01
C ARG A 262 -12.36 -10.86 30.38
N PRO A 263 -13.30 -11.55 31.07
CA PRO A 263 -14.47 -10.87 31.61
C PRO A 263 -13.99 -9.79 32.63
N PRO A 264 -14.73 -8.68 32.74
CA PRO A 264 -14.46 -7.69 33.78
C PRO A 264 -14.61 -8.38 35.14
N VAL A 265 -13.59 -8.30 35.98
CA VAL A 265 -13.60 -8.72 37.39
C VAL A 265 -14.41 -7.72 38.18
#